data_b7bb6e61eb906e5c231cb165b62e54ca
#
_entry.id   b7bb6e61eb906e5c231cb165b62e54ca
#
_cell.length_a   1.000
_cell.length_b   1.000
_cell.length_c   1.000
_cell.angle_alpha   90.00
_cell.angle_beta   90.00
_cell.angle_gamma   90.00
#
_symmetry.space_group_name_H-M   'P 1'
#
loop_
_entity.id
_entity.type
_entity.pdbx_description
1 polymer ?
#
loop_
_entity_poly.entity_id
_entity_poly.type
_entity_poly.pdbx_seq_one_letter_code
_entity_poly.pdbx_strand_id
1 'polypeptide(L)'
;MNKNEALNLVYENILGEHSILIQLRRGEGLNEDRFNELVTAMQFLIVEYKDLDIVPKKLALSFVDISNYFYFNEDKYSLEEQNLIEDAVQKISQLANELFDYW
;
A
#
# COMPACT_ATOMS: atom_id res chain seq x y z
N MET A 1 17.30 3.49 4.69
CA MET A 1 16.17 4.12 3.94
C MET A 1 16.03 5.56 4.41
N ASN A 2 15.78 6.47 3.48
CA ASN A 2 15.48 7.85 3.79
C ASN A 2 14.04 8.18 3.36
N LYS A 3 13.59 9.40 3.67
CA LYS A 3 12.22 9.82 3.38
C LYS A 3 11.88 9.76 1.89
N ASN A 4 12.79 10.22 1.03
CA ASN A 4 12.56 10.21 -0.42
C ASN A 4 12.47 8.79 -0.97
N GLU A 5 13.31 7.88 -0.50
CA GLU A 5 13.26 6.48 -0.90
C GLU A 5 11.95 5.85 -0.46
N ALA A 6 11.52 6.11 0.77
CA ALA A 6 10.26 5.58 1.29
C ALA A 6 9.06 6.10 0.50
N LEU A 7 9.02 7.39 0.18
CA LEU A 7 7.97 7.97 -0.66
C LEU A 7 7.94 7.32 -2.04
N ASN A 8 9.09 7.14 -2.66
CA ASN A 8 9.16 6.52 -3.98
C ASN A 8 8.68 5.07 -3.97
N LEU A 9 9.02 4.32 -2.93
CA LEU A 9 8.54 2.93 -2.79
C LEU A 9 7.01 2.88 -2.67
N VAL A 10 6.42 3.79 -1.92
CA VAL A 10 4.95 3.88 -1.84
C VAL A 10 4.37 4.20 -3.21
N TYR A 11 4.89 5.20 -3.90
CA TYR A 11 4.37 5.62 -5.20
C TYR A 11 4.48 4.51 -6.25
N GLU A 12 5.62 3.85 -6.34
CA GLU A 12 5.83 2.76 -7.29
C GLU A 12 4.89 1.58 -7.03
N ASN A 13 4.68 1.24 -5.76
CA ASN A 13 3.90 0.07 -5.41
C ASN A 13 2.39 0.30 -5.40
N ILE A 14 1.94 1.56 -5.32
CA ILE A 14 0.51 1.88 -5.33
C ILE A 14 0.09 2.55 -6.64
N LEU A 15 0.84 3.54 -7.12
CA LEU A 15 0.46 4.36 -8.28
C LEU A 15 1.19 3.98 -9.58
N GLY A 16 2.29 3.23 -9.50
CA GLY A 16 3.14 2.93 -10.65
C GLY A 16 2.50 1.97 -11.64
N GLU A 17 3.06 1.91 -12.84
CA GLU A 17 2.60 1.03 -13.92
C GLU A 17 2.70 -0.46 -13.57
N HIS A 18 3.64 -0.80 -12.69
CA HIS A 18 3.85 -2.17 -12.22
C HIS A 18 3.50 -2.30 -10.74
N SER A 19 2.50 -1.54 -10.29
CA SER A 19 2.08 -1.55 -8.89
C SER A 19 1.55 -2.92 -8.48
N ILE A 20 1.59 -3.18 -7.19
CA ILE A 20 0.99 -4.38 -6.59
C ILE A 20 -0.48 -4.49 -6.99
N LEU A 21 -1.19 -3.36 -7.03
CA LEU A 21 -2.61 -3.31 -7.33
C LEU A 21 -2.92 -3.74 -8.77
N ILE A 22 -2.10 -3.30 -9.73
CA ILE A 22 -2.25 -3.69 -11.13
C ILE A 22 -1.98 -5.19 -11.28
N GLN A 23 -0.96 -5.72 -10.62
CA GLN A 23 -0.65 -7.15 -10.66
C GLN A 23 -1.81 -7.99 -10.13
N LEU A 24 -2.44 -7.56 -9.03
CA LEU A 24 -3.61 -8.25 -8.48
C LEU A 24 -4.79 -8.27 -9.46
N ARG A 25 -5.05 -7.16 -10.14
CA ARG A 25 -6.12 -7.08 -11.15
C ARG A 25 -5.88 -7.99 -12.33
N ARG A 26 -4.63 -8.20 -12.69
CA ARG A 26 -4.25 -9.07 -13.82
C ARG A 26 -4.23 -10.54 -13.45
N GLY A 27 -4.42 -10.89 -12.18
CA GLY A 27 -4.37 -12.27 -11.74
C GLY A 27 -2.94 -12.79 -11.55
N GLU A 28 -1.97 -11.91 -11.40
CA GLU A 28 -0.55 -12.27 -11.24
C GLU A 28 -0.19 -12.65 -9.80
N GLY A 29 -1.13 -12.45 -8.87
CA GLY A 29 -0.92 -12.75 -7.47
C GLY A 29 -0.31 -11.61 -6.69
N LEU A 30 -0.17 -11.81 -5.38
CA LEU A 30 0.46 -10.84 -4.49
C LEU A 30 1.97 -11.06 -4.50
N ASN A 31 2.71 -10.04 -4.92
CA ASN A 31 4.17 -10.05 -4.84
C ASN A 31 4.58 -9.72 -3.40
N GLU A 32 4.93 -10.75 -2.65
CA GLU A 32 5.23 -10.60 -1.23
C GLU A 32 6.45 -9.73 -0.95
N ASP A 33 7.50 -9.82 -1.78
CA ASP A 33 8.70 -9.00 -1.62
C ASP A 33 8.36 -7.51 -1.77
N ARG A 34 7.60 -7.17 -2.79
CA ARG A 34 7.17 -5.78 -3.01
C ARG A 34 6.19 -5.31 -1.95
N PHE A 35 5.32 -6.19 -1.49
CA PHE A 35 4.41 -5.89 -0.39
C PHE A 35 5.18 -5.57 0.89
N ASN A 36 6.21 -6.36 1.21
CA ASN A 36 7.05 -6.12 2.38
C ASN A 36 7.84 -4.81 2.25
N GLU A 37 8.31 -4.47 1.05
CA GLU A 37 8.93 -3.17 0.80
C GLU A 37 7.96 -2.01 1.07
N LEU A 38 6.73 -2.16 0.62
CA LEU A 38 5.69 -1.15 0.85
C LEU A 38 5.39 -0.98 2.33
N VAL A 39 5.24 -2.10 3.07
CA VAL A 39 5.01 -2.07 4.51
C VAL A 39 6.16 -1.36 5.23
N THR A 40 7.40 -1.71 4.90
CA THR A 40 8.59 -1.10 5.50
C THR A 40 8.64 0.40 5.21
N ALA A 41 8.34 0.81 3.98
CA ALA A 41 8.31 2.22 3.60
C ALA A 41 7.23 2.98 4.37
N MET A 42 6.04 2.40 4.50
CA MET A 42 4.95 3.02 5.26
C MET A 42 5.30 3.17 6.74
N GLN A 43 5.91 2.16 7.34
CA GLN A 43 6.35 2.20 8.74
C GLN A 43 7.39 3.31 8.94
N PHE A 44 8.31 3.46 8.01
CA PHE A 44 9.29 4.54 8.03
C PHE A 44 8.60 5.91 7.99
N LEU A 45 7.64 6.09 7.08
CA LEU A 45 6.93 7.35 6.93
C LEU A 45 6.04 7.67 8.14
N ILE A 46 5.48 6.68 8.80
CA ILE A 46 4.72 6.87 10.03
C ILE A 46 5.57 7.56 11.08
N VAL A 47 6.82 7.13 11.24
CA VAL A 47 7.75 7.75 12.18
C VAL A 47 8.13 9.17 11.73
N GLU A 48 8.43 9.34 10.43
CA GLU A 48 8.86 10.63 9.87
C GLU A 48 7.79 11.72 9.98
N TYR A 49 6.51 11.35 9.80
CA TYR A 49 5.41 12.31 9.80
C TYR A 49 4.61 12.33 11.10
N LYS A 50 5.06 11.61 12.11
CA LYS A 50 4.31 11.41 13.36
C LYS A 50 3.83 12.73 14.01
N ASP A 51 4.69 13.72 14.05
CA ASP A 51 4.41 15.00 14.71
C ASP A 51 4.14 16.13 13.72
N LEU A 52 3.89 15.78 12.46
CA LEU A 52 3.63 16.74 11.39
C LEU A 52 2.19 16.62 10.90
N ASP A 53 1.56 17.76 10.68
CA ASP A 53 0.21 17.79 10.11
C ASP A 53 0.20 18.12 8.61
N ILE A 54 1.38 18.10 7.96
CA ILE A 54 1.53 18.33 6.53
C ILE A 54 2.22 17.10 5.92
N VAL A 55 1.62 16.55 4.87
CA VAL A 55 2.20 15.46 4.08
C VAL A 55 2.14 15.82 2.60
N PRO A 56 2.99 15.22 1.75
CA PRO A 56 2.89 15.44 0.30
C PRO A 56 1.50 15.04 -0.21
N LYS A 57 0.93 15.86 -1.08
CA LYS A 57 -0.38 15.55 -1.69
C LYS A 57 -0.39 14.22 -2.41
N LYS A 58 0.70 13.88 -3.08
CA LYS A 58 0.83 12.60 -3.80
C LYS A 58 0.76 11.41 -2.84
N LEU A 59 1.33 11.57 -1.64
CA LEU A 59 1.23 10.52 -0.62
C LEU A 59 -0.23 10.32 -0.19
N ALA A 60 -0.94 11.40 0.10
CA ALA A 60 -2.35 11.34 0.45
C ALA A 60 -3.17 10.73 -0.69
N LEU A 61 -2.90 11.14 -1.94
CA LEU A 61 -3.58 10.62 -3.12
C LEU A 61 -3.42 9.12 -3.24
N SER A 62 -2.27 8.56 -2.86
CA SER A 62 -2.01 7.12 -2.91
C SER A 62 -3.03 6.31 -2.11
N PHE A 63 -3.66 6.91 -1.10
CA PHE A 63 -4.55 6.21 -0.18
C PHE A 63 -6.00 6.69 -0.23
N VAL A 64 -6.32 7.69 -1.05
CA VAL A 64 -7.68 8.27 -1.10
C VAL A 64 -8.74 7.22 -1.44
N ASP A 65 -8.43 6.30 -2.34
CA ASP A 65 -9.39 5.31 -2.81
C ASP A 65 -8.79 3.91 -2.78
N ILE A 66 -8.01 3.64 -1.74
CA ILE A 66 -7.23 2.40 -1.64
C ILE A 66 -8.09 1.15 -1.72
N SER A 67 -9.29 1.17 -1.16
CA SER A 67 -10.18 0.02 -1.17
C SER A 67 -10.63 -0.36 -2.58
N ASN A 68 -10.85 0.63 -3.45
CA ASN A 68 -11.16 0.38 -4.86
C ASN A 68 -9.94 -0.08 -5.65
N TYR A 69 -8.76 0.43 -5.30
CA TYR A 69 -7.53 0.01 -5.95
C TYR A 69 -7.20 -1.45 -5.66
N PHE A 70 -7.53 -1.97 -4.49
CA PHE A 70 -7.31 -3.36 -4.13
C PHE A 70 -8.39 -4.31 -4.68
N TYR A 71 -9.15 -3.88 -5.69
CA TYR A 71 -10.08 -4.77 -6.37
C TYR A 71 -9.32 -5.89 -7.10
N PHE A 72 -9.79 -7.12 -6.94
CA PHE A 72 -9.29 -8.26 -7.69
C PHE A 72 -10.46 -9.16 -8.10
N ASN A 73 -10.25 -9.90 -9.19
CA ASN A 73 -11.26 -10.85 -9.66
C ASN A 73 -11.12 -12.14 -8.86
N GLU A 74 -12.10 -12.47 -8.05
CA GLU A 74 -12.10 -13.66 -7.20
C GLU A 74 -11.94 -14.94 -7.99
N ASP A 75 -12.46 -14.98 -9.23
CA ASP A 75 -12.35 -16.16 -10.09
C ASP A 75 -10.91 -16.51 -10.49
N LYS A 76 -9.99 -15.56 -10.36
CA LYS A 76 -8.58 -15.77 -10.70
C LYS A 76 -7.74 -16.30 -9.54
N TYR A 77 -8.31 -16.40 -8.35
CA TYR A 77 -7.57 -16.76 -7.15
C TYR A 77 -8.27 -17.88 -6.38
N SER A 78 -7.47 -18.78 -5.79
CA SER A 78 -7.98 -19.75 -4.83
C SER A 78 -8.48 -19.05 -3.58
N LEU A 79 -9.27 -19.73 -2.76
CA LEU A 79 -9.75 -19.18 -1.51
C LEU A 79 -8.59 -18.79 -0.58
N GLU A 80 -7.54 -19.62 -0.54
CA GLU A 80 -6.33 -19.33 0.24
C GLU A 80 -5.65 -18.05 -0.23
N GLU A 81 -5.51 -17.87 -1.55
CA GLU A 81 -4.93 -16.65 -2.12
C GLU A 81 -5.78 -15.42 -1.84
N GLN A 82 -7.11 -15.55 -1.93
CA GLN A 82 -8.03 -14.47 -1.60
C GLN A 82 -7.85 -14.01 -0.16
N ASN A 83 -7.71 -14.95 0.77
CA ASN A 83 -7.49 -14.63 2.17
C ASN A 83 -6.17 -13.88 2.39
N LEU A 84 -5.11 -14.30 1.71
CA LEU A 84 -3.81 -13.60 1.77
C LEU A 84 -3.91 -12.17 1.24
N ILE A 85 -4.64 -11.97 0.14
CA ILE A 85 -4.85 -10.63 -0.43
C ILE A 85 -5.66 -9.76 0.52
N GLU A 86 -6.72 -10.30 1.12
CA GLU A 86 -7.55 -9.57 2.07
C GLU A 86 -6.76 -9.15 3.31
N ASP A 87 -5.90 -10.05 3.83
CA ASP A 87 -5.01 -9.72 4.95
C ASP A 87 -4.05 -8.60 4.59
N ALA A 88 -3.50 -8.62 3.36
CA ALA A 88 -2.63 -7.58 2.88
C ALA A 88 -3.35 -6.22 2.79
N VAL A 89 -4.58 -6.21 2.29
CA VAL A 89 -5.41 -5.01 2.22
C VAL A 89 -5.66 -4.43 3.61
N GLN A 90 -5.99 -5.28 4.57
CA GLN A 90 -6.21 -4.86 5.95
C GLN A 90 -4.94 -4.26 6.57
N LYS A 91 -3.79 -4.88 6.30
CA LYS A 91 -2.50 -4.36 6.81
C LYS A 91 -2.20 -2.98 6.25
N ILE A 92 -2.38 -2.78 4.95
CA ILE A 92 -2.16 -1.48 4.30
C ILE A 92 -3.13 -0.43 4.85
N SER A 93 -4.40 -0.79 5.02
CA SER A 93 -5.40 0.11 5.58
C SER A 93 -5.06 0.54 7.01
N GLN A 94 -4.60 -0.40 7.82
CA GLN A 94 -4.16 -0.12 9.19
C GLN A 94 -2.98 0.85 9.20
N LEU A 95 -1.97 0.58 8.36
CA LEU A 95 -0.80 1.45 8.27
C LEU A 95 -1.16 2.84 7.74
N ALA A 96 -2.09 2.93 6.78
CA ALA A 96 -2.56 4.22 6.29
C ALA A 96 -3.26 5.01 7.39
N ASN A 97 -4.07 4.36 8.21
CA ASN A 97 -4.71 5.02 9.35
C ASN A 97 -3.67 5.55 10.34
N GLU A 98 -2.63 4.79 10.63
CA GLU A 98 -1.54 5.24 11.49
C GLU A 98 -0.77 6.42 10.87
N LEU A 99 -0.51 6.36 9.56
CA LEU A 99 0.24 7.39 8.85
C LEU A 99 -0.48 8.74 8.85
N PHE A 100 -1.80 8.72 8.69
CA PHE A 100 -2.61 9.93 8.63
C PHE A 100 -3.33 10.23 9.93
N ASP A 101 -3.04 9.48 10.99
CA ASP A 101 -3.58 9.75 12.32
C ASP A 101 -2.97 11.03 12.87
N TYR A 102 -3.84 11.92 13.31
CA TYR A 102 -3.47 13.24 13.76
C TYR A 102 -3.52 13.39 15.27
N TRP A 103 -4.15 12.43 15.94
CA TRP A 103 -4.38 12.49 17.38
C TRP A 103 -3.08 12.35 18.21
#